data_68a2ed3e261007d0c94d40bd61917b84
#
_entry.id   68a2ed3e261007d0c94d40bd61917b84
#
_cell.length_a   1.000
_cell.length_b   1.000
_cell.length_c   1.000
_cell.angle_alpha   90.00
_cell.angle_beta   90.00
_cell.angle_gamma   90.00
#
_symmetry.space_group_name_H-M   'P 1'
#
loop_
_entity.id
_entity.type
_entity.pdbx_description
1 polymer ?
#
loop_
_entity_poly.entity_id
_entity_poly.type
_entity_poly.pdbx_seq_one_letter_code
_entity_poly.pdbx_strand_id
1 'polypeptide(L)'
;MWQCPKCKRTFKNTNQDHYCGKVESIDQYIADQTEEVRPLLTQIREAIRGAAPEAEERISWQMPAFWQGENLIHFAAFKKHISIFPGGEACTAFADRLHGYKTAKGTVQLPVDEPMPEELIADITRWRVSGLKAGGKSNQDMDTSKMKRPVYPIPDYVSHSLDAGGLWERYRARPPYQRNDYIGWITRGRREETRQKRLNQMLDELRGGDAYMGMPYTAKEATRN
;
A
#
# COMPACT_ATOMS: atom_id res chain seq x y z
N MET A 1 11.62 -6.33 -27.78
CA MET A 1 10.97 -5.25 -26.99
C MET A 1 10.47 -4.21 -27.97
N TRP A 2 9.26 -3.70 -27.78
CA TRP A 2 8.65 -2.69 -28.65
C TRP A 2 8.72 -1.32 -27.96
N GLN A 3 9.11 -0.30 -28.70
CA GLN A 3 9.15 1.07 -28.23
C GLN A 3 7.96 1.86 -28.78
N CYS A 4 7.17 2.46 -27.89
CA CYS A 4 6.05 3.29 -28.29
C CYS A 4 6.54 4.51 -29.09
N PRO A 5 6.02 4.74 -30.32
CA PRO A 5 6.44 5.87 -31.14
C PRO A 5 6.07 7.23 -30.54
N LYS A 6 5.02 7.30 -29.70
CA LYS A 6 4.54 8.52 -29.05
C LYS A 6 5.36 8.87 -27.80
N CYS A 7 5.38 7.98 -26.79
CA CYS A 7 6.00 8.28 -25.48
C CYS A 7 7.43 7.72 -25.32
N LYS A 8 7.95 7.00 -26.31
CA LYS A 8 9.30 6.40 -26.35
C LYS A 8 9.58 5.36 -25.25
N ARG A 9 8.58 5.02 -24.44
CA ARG A 9 8.70 3.95 -23.43
C ARG A 9 8.80 2.58 -24.11
N THR A 10 9.59 1.68 -23.51
CA THR A 10 9.82 0.33 -24.03
C THR A 10 8.93 -0.67 -23.29
N PHE A 11 8.28 -1.56 -24.04
CA PHE A 11 7.36 -2.57 -23.54
C PHE A 11 7.77 -3.96 -24.05
N LYS A 12 7.32 -4.99 -23.31
CA LYS A 12 7.59 -6.39 -23.68
C LYS A 12 6.84 -6.80 -24.94
N ASN A 13 5.58 -6.37 -25.06
CA ASN A 13 4.69 -6.73 -26.16
C ASN A 13 4.57 -5.58 -27.16
N THR A 14 4.48 -5.90 -28.44
CA THR A 14 4.23 -4.94 -29.52
C THR A 14 2.82 -4.36 -29.38
N ASN A 15 2.69 -3.04 -29.56
CA ASN A 15 1.42 -2.30 -29.41
C ASN A 15 0.74 -2.52 -28.04
N GLN A 16 1.55 -2.72 -26.99
CA GLN A 16 1.02 -2.85 -25.64
C GLN A 16 0.19 -1.62 -25.27
N ASP A 17 -1.04 -1.86 -24.84
CA ASP A 17 -1.94 -0.80 -24.40
C ASP A 17 -1.35 -0.09 -23.18
N HIS A 18 -1.25 1.23 -23.26
CA HIS A 18 -0.71 2.07 -22.21
C HIS A 18 -1.03 3.54 -22.46
N TYR A 19 -1.13 4.31 -21.40
CA TYR A 19 -1.26 5.76 -21.49
C TYR A 19 0.06 6.40 -21.94
N CYS A 20 0.04 7.16 -23.03
CA CYS A 20 1.23 7.78 -23.61
C CYS A 20 1.59 9.17 -23.06
N GLY A 21 0.66 9.86 -22.44
CA GLY A 21 0.85 11.19 -21.88
C GLY A 21 1.66 11.17 -20.58
N LYS A 22 2.16 12.37 -20.18
CA LYS A 22 2.55 12.66 -18.82
C LYS A 22 1.32 13.19 -18.12
N VAL A 23 0.77 12.44 -17.19
CA VAL A 23 -0.38 12.88 -16.39
C VAL A 23 0.14 13.74 -15.25
N GLU A 24 -0.39 14.94 -15.09
CA GLU A 24 0.01 15.86 -14.02
C GLU A 24 -1.06 16.04 -12.94
N SER A 25 -2.33 15.75 -13.28
CA SER A 25 -3.45 15.83 -12.35
C SER A 25 -4.51 14.77 -12.64
N ILE A 26 -5.38 14.50 -11.66
CA ILE A 26 -6.54 13.61 -11.84
C ILE A 26 -7.52 14.20 -12.85
N ASP A 27 -7.70 15.52 -12.86
CA ASP A 27 -8.54 16.21 -13.83
C ASP A 27 -8.09 15.94 -15.26
N GLN A 28 -6.79 16.09 -15.52
CA GLN A 28 -6.22 15.79 -16.82
C GLN A 28 -6.39 14.30 -17.18
N TYR A 29 -6.13 13.41 -16.23
CA TYR A 29 -6.30 11.98 -16.46
C TYR A 29 -7.72 11.63 -16.90
N ILE A 30 -8.74 12.20 -16.24
CA ILE A 30 -10.14 11.98 -16.56
C ILE A 30 -10.47 12.62 -17.91
N ALA A 31 -10.03 13.85 -18.16
CA ALA A 31 -10.28 14.54 -19.43
C ALA A 31 -9.71 13.80 -20.66
N ASP A 32 -8.62 13.09 -20.47
CA ASP A 32 -7.97 12.30 -21.53
C ASP A 32 -8.65 10.94 -21.82
N GLN A 33 -9.66 10.55 -21.02
CA GLN A 33 -10.44 9.33 -21.25
C GLN A 33 -11.61 9.58 -22.23
N THR A 34 -12.24 8.49 -22.70
CA THR A 34 -13.44 8.57 -23.55
C THR A 34 -14.61 9.17 -22.77
N GLU A 35 -15.55 9.80 -23.50
CA GLU A 35 -16.73 10.45 -22.89
C GLU A 35 -17.55 9.51 -22.03
N GLU A 36 -17.67 8.25 -22.42
CA GLU A 36 -18.41 7.21 -21.69
C GLU A 36 -17.78 6.87 -20.33
N VAL A 37 -16.47 6.93 -20.22
CA VAL A 37 -15.73 6.52 -19.01
C VAL A 37 -15.51 7.68 -18.04
N ARG A 38 -15.50 8.94 -18.51
CA ARG A 38 -15.27 10.12 -17.67
C ARG A 38 -16.22 10.22 -16.47
N PRO A 39 -17.56 10.07 -16.64
CA PRO A 39 -18.48 10.14 -15.51
C PRO A 39 -18.23 9.03 -14.49
N LEU A 40 -17.89 7.81 -14.92
CA LEU A 40 -17.59 6.69 -14.04
C LEU A 40 -16.34 6.94 -13.19
N LEU A 41 -15.28 7.50 -13.79
CA LEU A 41 -14.08 7.89 -13.07
C LEU A 41 -14.34 9.04 -12.09
N THR A 42 -15.25 9.95 -12.44
CA THR A 42 -15.66 11.04 -11.54
C THR A 42 -16.41 10.47 -10.34
N GLN A 43 -17.35 9.52 -10.53
CA GLN A 43 -18.05 8.83 -9.45
C GLN A 43 -17.06 8.13 -8.49
N ILE A 44 -16.08 7.39 -9.03
CA ILE A 44 -15.04 6.75 -8.22
C ILE A 44 -14.25 7.78 -7.42
N ARG A 45 -13.82 8.86 -8.06
CA ARG A 45 -13.09 9.97 -7.42
C ARG A 45 -13.88 10.58 -6.27
N GLU A 46 -15.16 10.89 -6.49
CA GLU A 46 -16.02 11.49 -5.47
C GLU A 46 -16.27 10.52 -4.31
N ALA A 47 -16.50 9.23 -4.59
CA ALA A 47 -16.66 8.21 -3.55
C ALA A 47 -15.41 8.11 -2.66
N ILE A 48 -14.22 8.14 -3.26
CA ILE A 48 -12.95 8.10 -2.51
C ILE A 48 -12.76 9.42 -1.73
N ARG A 49 -12.99 10.57 -2.35
CA ARG A 49 -12.83 11.90 -1.72
C ARG A 49 -13.78 12.05 -0.53
N GLY A 50 -15.05 11.65 -0.66
CA GLY A 50 -16.02 11.69 0.43
C GLY A 50 -15.66 10.77 1.60
N ALA A 51 -15.01 9.64 1.32
CA ALA A 51 -14.59 8.68 2.33
C ALA A 51 -13.25 9.02 3.00
N ALA A 52 -12.38 9.78 2.31
CA ALA A 52 -11.06 10.20 2.77
C ALA A 52 -10.81 11.69 2.49
N PRO A 53 -11.53 12.61 3.16
CA PRO A 53 -11.46 14.05 2.86
C PRO A 53 -10.09 14.68 3.15
N GLU A 54 -9.27 14.05 3.98
CA GLU A 54 -7.90 14.50 4.29
C GLU A 54 -6.85 13.95 3.33
N ALA A 55 -7.24 13.06 2.40
CA ALA A 55 -6.31 12.48 1.46
C ALA A 55 -5.97 13.46 0.32
N GLU A 56 -4.69 13.54 -0.01
CA GLU A 56 -4.21 14.30 -1.16
C GLU A 56 -4.41 13.52 -2.45
N GLU A 57 -4.95 14.18 -3.47
CA GLU A 57 -4.97 13.66 -4.81
C GLU A 57 -3.59 13.77 -5.46
N ARG A 58 -3.12 12.68 -6.05
CA ARG A 58 -1.81 12.61 -6.70
C ARG A 58 -1.88 11.79 -7.97
N ILE A 59 -0.86 11.91 -8.79
CA ILE A 59 -0.58 10.94 -9.85
C ILE A 59 0.60 10.08 -9.41
N SER A 60 0.36 8.77 -9.32
CA SER A 60 1.36 7.78 -8.98
C SER A 60 1.32 6.65 -10.02
N TRP A 61 2.48 6.28 -10.57
CA TRP A 61 2.59 5.31 -11.68
C TRP A 61 1.73 5.64 -12.91
N GLN A 62 1.55 6.94 -13.18
CA GLN A 62 0.68 7.46 -14.26
C GLN A 62 -0.81 7.17 -14.05
N MET A 63 -1.25 6.93 -12.84
CA MET A 63 -2.64 6.68 -12.44
C MET A 63 -3.08 7.65 -11.35
N PRO A 64 -4.36 8.03 -11.30
CA PRO A 64 -4.96 8.66 -10.15
C PRO A 64 -4.70 7.88 -8.87
N ALA A 65 -4.30 8.58 -7.83
CA ALA A 65 -4.02 8.06 -6.51
C ALA A 65 -4.50 9.00 -5.43
N PHE A 66 -4.99 8.45 -4.34
CA PHE A 66 -5.27 9.16 -3.10
C PHE A 66 -4.24 8.78 -2.05
N TRP A 67 -3.65 9.77 -1.41
CA TRP A 67 -2.55 9.59 -0.48
C TRP A 67 -2.82 10.27 0.87
N GLN A 68 -2.58 9.55 1.95
CA GLN A 68 -2.67 10.09 3.32
C GLN A 68 -1.63 9.37 4.19
N GLY A 69 -0.38 9.86 4.14
CA GLY A 69 0.75 9.17 4.78
C GLY A 69 1.26 7.97 3.97
N GLU A 70 0.38 7.29 3.26
CA GLU A 70 0.67 6.24 2.26
C GLU A 70 -0.33 6.32 1.10
N ASN A 71 -0.12 5.51 0.05
CA ASN A 71 -1.11 5.38 -1.01
C ASN A 71 -2.32 4.58 -0.49
N LEU A 72 -3.47 5.23 -0.39
CA LEU A 72 -4.72 4.60 0.04
C LEU A 72 -5.29 3.71 -1.06
N ILE A 73 -5.49 4.30 -2.22
CA ILE A 73 -6.13 3.67 -3.35
C ILE A 73 -5.72 4.36 -4.64
N HIS A 74 -5.51 3.57 -5.69
CA HIS A 74 -5.35 4.05 -7.05
C HIS A 74 -6.52 3.60 -7.90
N PHE A 75 -6.75 4.24 -9.03
CA PHE A 75 -7.67 3.72 -10.03
C PHE A 75 -7.17 4.00 -11.46
N ALA A 76 -7.57 3.16 -12.39
CA ALA A 76 -7.21 3.31 -13.79
C ALA A 76 -8.28 2.77 -14.72
N ALA A 77 -8.53 3.48 -15.83
CA ALA A 77 -9.41 3.06 -16.90
C ALA A 77 -8.72 2.07 -17.84
N PHE A 78 -9.45 1.03 -18.22
CA PHE A 78 -9.11 0.06 -19.24
C PHE A 78 -10.24 -0.06 -20.25
N LYS A 79 -10.03 -0.77 -21.33
CA LYS A 79 -11.01 -0.84 -22.44
C LYS A 79 -12.42 -1.30 -22.05
N LYS A 80 -12.56 -2.20 -21.06
CA LYS A 80 -13.84 -2.80 -20.67
C LYS A 80 -14.13 -2.69 -19.16
N HIS A 81 -13.24 -2.12 -18.38
CA HIS A 81 -13.39 -2.00 -16.94
C HIS A 81 -12.55 -0.86 -16.40
N ILE A 82 -12.89 -0.41 -15.22
CA ILE A 82 -12.04 0.43 -14.41
C ILE A 82 -11.48 -0.46 -13.30
N SER A 83 -10.17 -0.45 -13.11
CA SER A 83 -9.56 -1.12 -11.95
C SER A 83 -9.38 -0.14 -10.81
N ILE A 84 -9.74 -0.54 -9.60
CA ILE A 84 -9.29 0.08 -8.37
C ILE A 84 -8.23 -0.80 -7.70
N PHE A 85 -7.28 -0.18 -7.02
CA PHE A 85 -6.13 -0.84 -6.42
C PHE A 85 -6.05 -0.51 -4.91
N PRO A 86 -6.92 -1.11 -4.09
CA PRO A 86 -6.98 -0.83 -2.66
C PRO A 86 -5.93 -1.59 -1.84
N GLY A 87 -5.18 -2.51 -2.48
CA GLY A 87 -4.25 -3.41 -1.80
C GLY A 87 -4.85 -4.78 -1.48
N GLY A 88 -3.97 -5.79 -1.30
CA GLY A 88 -4.38 -7.19 -1.12
C GLY A 88 -5.21 -7.43 0.14
N GLU A 89 -4.95 -6.69 1.18
CA GLU A 89 -5.64 -6.79 2.47
C GLU A 89 -7.06 -6.27 2.41
N ALA A 90 -7.28 -5.14 1.73
CA ALA A 90 -8.62 -4.65 1.47
C ALA A 90 -9.42 -5.66 0.63
N CYS A 91 -8.80 -6.26 -0.39
CA CYS A 91 -9.45 -7.33 -1.17
C CYS A 91 -9.82 -8.54 -0.30
N THR A 92 -9.01 -8.88 0.69
CA THR A 92 -9.31 -9.96 1.63
C THR A 92 -10.40 -9.56 2.62
N ALA A 93 -10.33 -8.36 3.19
CA ALA A 93 -11.30 -7.87 4.17
C ALA A 93 -12.72 -7.72 3.58
N PHE A 94 -12.79 -7.43 2.28
CA PHE A 94 -14.06 -7.24 1.56
C PHE A 94 -14.41 -8.41 0.63
N ALA A 95 -13.80 -9.59 0.79
CA ALA A 95 -13.94 -10.72 -0.12
C ALA A 95 -15.41 -11.08 -0.40
N ASP A 96 -16.27 -11.09 0.63
CA ASP A 96 -17.70 -11.41 0.50
C ASP A 96 -18.46 -10.38 -0.37
N ARG A 97 -18.11 -9.10 -0.25
CA ARG A 97 -18.73 -8.02 -1.03
C ARG A 97 -18.14 -7.89 -2.43
N LEU A 98 -16.97 -8.47 -2.65
CA LEU A 98 -16.27 -8.49 -3.94
C LEU A 98 -16.57 -9.74 -4.77
N HIS A 99 -17.42 -10.64 -4.30
CA HIS A 99 -17.69 -11.93 -4.94
C HIS A 99 -18.19 -11.80 -6.39
N GLY A 100 -18.89 -10.71 -6.74
CA GLY A 100 -19.36 -10.43 -8.11
C GLY A 100 -18.33 -9.79 -9.04
N TYR A 101 -17.18 -9.37 -8.51
CA TYR A 101 -16.16 -8.66 -9.28
C TYR A 101 -14.95 -9.54 -9.56
N LYS A 102 -14.31 -9.28 -10.70
CA LYS A 102 -13.02 -9.92 -11.01
C LYS A 102 -11.93 -9.29 -10.15
N THR A 103 -11.32 -10.08 -9.29
CA THR A 103 -10.27 -9.64 -8.36
C THR A 103 -8.93 -10.29 -8.67
N ALA A 104 -7.86 -9.62 -8.27
CA ALA A 104 -6.50 -10.15 -8.23
C ALA A 104 -5.82 -9.65 -6.95
N LYS A 105 -4.56 -10.00 -6.73
CA LYS A 105 -3.80 -9.56 -5.54
C LYS A 105 -3.78 -8.02 -5.45
N GLY A 106 -4.74 -7.45 -4.72
CA GLY A 106 -4.85 -6.01 -4.49
C GLY A 106 -5.54 -5.21 -5.61
N THR A 107 -6.24 -5.86 -6.52
CA THR A 107 -6.95 -5.24 -7.64
C THR A 107 -8.40 -5.70 -7.67
N VAL A 108 -9.32 -4.78 -7.94
CA VAL A 108 -10.73 -5.04 -8.22
C VAL A 108 -11.07 -4.43 -9.57
N GLN A 109 -11.66 -5.20 -10.47
CA GLN A 109 -12.12 -4.74 -11.78
C GLN A 109 -13.61 -4.45 -11.74
N LEU A 110 -13.97 -3.21 -12.05
CA LEU A 110 -15.35 -2.70 -12.12
C LEU A 110 -15.74 -2.60 -13.58
N PRO A 111 -16.71 -3.39 -14.08
CA PRO A 111 -17.17 -3.31 -15.47
C PRO A 111 -17.71 -1.90 -15.77
N VAL A 112 -17.48 -1.40 -17.00
CA VAL A 112 -17.94 -0.06 -17.40
C VAL A 112 -19.40 -0.04 -17.83
N ASP A 113 -19.98 -1.20 -18.07
CA ASP A 113 -21.38 -1.42 -18.43
C ASP A 113 -22.31 -1.69 -17.23
N GLU A 114 -21.76 -1.65 -16.02
CA GLU A 114 -22.50 -1.77 -14.77
C GLU A 114 -22.45 -0.46 -13.96
N PRO A 115 -23.44 -0.21 -13.09
CA PRO A 115 -23.40 0.93 -12.17
C PRO A 115 -22.16 0.88 -11.26
N MET A 116 -21.48 2.02 -11.07
CA MET A 116 -20.33 2.09 -10.17
C MET A 116 -20.77 1.83 -8.72
N PRO A 117 -20.11 0.91 -8.01
CA PRO A 117 -20.43 0.57 -6.64
C PRO A 117 -19.82 1.61 -5.67
N GLU A 118 -20.32 2.85 -5.72
CA GLU A 118 -19.76 4.00 -4.98
C GLU A 118 -19.67 3.74 -3.48
N GLU A 119 -20.71 3.11 -2.89
CA GLU A 119 -20.73 2.80 -1.46
C GLU A 119 -19.66 1.75 -1.09
N LEU A 120 -19.45 0.73 -1.92
CA LEU A 120 -18.40 -0.26 -1.72
C LEU A 120 -17.02 0.38 -1.81
N ILE A 121 -16.80 1.28 -2.79
CA ILE A 121 -15.55 2.03 -2.96
C ILE A 121 -15.30 2.92 -1.74
N ALA A 122 -16.31 3.61 -1.27
CA ALA A 122 -16.25 4.45 -0.08
C ALA A 122 -15.93 3.63 1.18
N ASP A 123 -16.54 2.46 1.35
CA ASP A 123 -16.28 1.57 2.49
C ASP A 123 -14.87 1.02 2.49
N ILE A 124 -14.39 0.55 1.34
CA ILE A 124 -13.00 0.12 1.17
C ILE A 124 -12.05 1.28 1.51
N THR A 125 -12.35 2.48 1.06
CA THR A 125 -11.53 3.67 1.35
C THR A 125 -11.55 4.03 2.84
N ARG A 126 -12.72 4.05 3.48
CA ARG A 126 -12.84 4.25 4.94
C ARG A 126 -12.07 3.22 5.73
N TRP A 127 -12.13 1.96 5.31
CA TRP A 127 -11.39 0.88 5.92
C TRP A 127 -9.86 1.11 5.79
N ARG A 128 -9.38 1.53 4.61
CA ARG A 128 -7.98 1.91 4.40
C ARG A 128 -7.56 3.06 5.33
N VAL A 129 -8.38 4.11 5.43
CA VAL A 129 -8.12 5.26 6.33
C VAL A 129 -8.14 4.84 7.81
N SER A 130 -9.07 3.96 8.21
CA SER A 130 -9.10 3.46 9.59
C SER A 130 -7.88 2.61 9.92
N GLY A 131 -7.39 1.83 8.94
CA GLY A 131 -6.12 1.12 9.03
C GLY A 131 -4.93 2.06 9.27
N LEU A 132 -4.91 3.23 8.63
CA LEU A 132 -3.90 4.26 8.91
C LEU A 132 -3.99 4.81 10.34
N LYS A 133 -5.20 5.10 10.81
CA LYS A 133 -5.45 5.58 12.19
C LYS A 133 -5.11 4.51 13.23
N ALA A 134 -5.39 3.24 12.92
CA ALA A 134 -5.01 2.09 13.75
C ALA A 134 -3.53 1.72 13.56
N GLY A 135 -3.02 1.89 12.35
CA GLY A 135 -1.65 1.63 11.91
C GLY A 135 -0.70 2.84 11.95
N GLY A 136 -1.11 3.96 12.55
CA GLY A 136 -0.26 5.11 12.89
C GLY A 136 0.90 4.76 13.85
N LYS A 137 1.30 3.53 13.79
CA LYS A 137 2.45 2.90 14.42
C LYS A 137 3.66 2.95 13.48
N SER A 138 3.89 4.14 12.89
CA SER A 138 5.14 4.40 12.18
C SER A 138 6.30 4.37 13.19
N ASN A 139 7.52 4.24 12.67
CA ASN A 139 8.72 4.48 13.49
C ASN A 139 8.81 5.93 14.06
N GLN A 140 7.72 6.73 13.97
CA GLN A 140 7.67 8.12 14.47
C GLN A 140 7.90 8.22 15.99
N ASP A 141 7.56 7.17 16.76
CA ASP A 141 7.88 7.09 18.20
C ASP A 141 9.34 6.72 18.47
N MET A 142 10.14 6.62 17.43
CA MET A 142 11.54 6.23 17.54
C MET A 142 12.42 7.47 17.58
N ASP A 143 13.09 7.71 18.70
CA ASP A 143 14.14 8.72 18.74
C ASP A 143 15.28 8.32 17.79
N THR A 144 15.27 8.92 16.61
CA THR A 144 16.25 8.70 15.55
C THR A 144 17.37 9.74 15.56
N SER A 145 17.32 10.72 16.48
CA SER A 145 18.26 11.85 16.53
C SER A 145 19.72 11.43 16.65
N LYS A 146 19.97 10.27 17.27
CA LYS A 146 21.31 9.69 17.43
C LYS A 146 21.68 8.64 16.37
N MET A 147 20.78 8.36 15.41
CA MET A 147 21.07 7.36 14.38
C MET A 147 21.83 7.98 13.20
N LYS A 148 23.02 7.48 12.95
CA LYS A 148 23.85 7.85 11.78
C LYS A 148 23.48 7.05 10.51
N ARG A 149 22.48 6.16 10.59
CA ARG A 149 22.04 5.27 9.50
C ARG A 149 20.74 5.77 8.88
N PRO A 150 20.46 5.44 7.61
CA PRO A 150 19.14 5.70 7.03
C PRO A 150 18.04 5.07 7.87
N VAL A 151 16.96 5.81 8.10
CA VAL A 151 15.77 5.31 8.78
C VAL A 151 14.84 4.69 7.74
N TYR A 152 14.45 3.43 7.96
CA TYR A 152 13.58 2.70 7.05
C TYR A 152 12.13 2.80 7.54
N PRO A 153 11.18 3.25 6.68
CA PRO A 153 9.76 3.22 7.01
C PRO A 153 9.31 1.77 7.15
N ILE A 154 8.38 1.52 8.08
CA ILE A 154 7.81 0.19 8.25
C ILE A 154 6.85 -0.07 7.08
N PRO A 155 7.06 -1.11 6.26
CA PRO A 155 6.12 -1.46 5.19
C PRO A 155 4.82 -2.02 5.76
N ASP A 156 3.71 -1.86 5.02
CA ASP A 156 2.38 -2.30 5.43
C ASP A 156 2.34 -3.78 5.80
N TYR A 157 2.95 -4.66 4.97
CA TYR A 157 2.97 -6.10 5.24
C TYR A 157 3.69 -6.47 6.54
N VAL A 158 4.64 -5.63 7.00
CA VAL A 158 5.31 -5.80 8.30
C VAL A 158 4.40 -5.33 9.43
N SER A 159 3.78 -4.16 9.29
CA SER A 159 2.87 -3.62 10.32
C SER A 159 1.68 -4.55 10.55
N HIS A 160 1.07 -5.07 9.49
CA HIS A 160 -0.02 -6.03 9.59
C HIS A 160 0.37 -7.34 10.26
N SER A 161 1.58 -7.83 9.95
CA SER A 161 2.08 -9.05 10.61
C SER A 161 2.33 -8.84 12.11
N LEU A 162 2.76 -7.63 12.50
CA LEU A 162 2.89 -7.24 13.91
C LEU A 162 1.52 -7.10 14.59
N ASP A 163 0.52 -6.54 13.90
CA ASP A 163 -0.87 -6.44 14.38
C ASP A 163 -1.48 -7.83 14.56
N ALA A 164 -1.44 -8.67 13.54
CA ALA A 164 -1.97 -10.02 13.57
C ALA A 164 -1.33 -10.89 14.65
N GLY A 165 -0.05 -10.66 14.93
CA GLY A 165 0.70 -11.36 15.99
C GLY A 165 0.55 -10.76 17.38
N GLY A 166 -0.07 -9.58 17.55
CA GLY A 166 -0.11 -8.84 18.81
C GLY A 166 1.28 -8.43 19.31
N LEU A 167 2.23 -8.19 18.38
CA LEU A 167 3.66 -8.06 18.71
C LEU A 167 4.16 -6.61 18.79
N TRP A 168 3.30 -5.62 18.65
CA TRP A 168 3.70 -4.22 18.66
C TRP A 168 4.40 -3.78 19.92
N GLU A 169 3.92 -4.18 21.10
CA GLU A 169 4.58 -3.83 22.36
C GLU A 169 5.99 -4.39 22.42
N ARG A 170 6.16 -5.65 22.03
CA ARG A 170 7.47 -6.30 22.01
C ARG A 170 8.41 -5.68 20.95
N TYR A 171 7.86 -5.29 19.80
CA TYR A 171 8.62 -4.57 18.78
C TYR A 171 9.06 -3.19 19.29
N ARG A 172 8.17 -2.44 19.96
CA ARG A 172 8.48 -1.12 20.54
C ARG A 172 9.46 -1.19 21.71
N ALA A 173 9.43 -2.26 22.48
CA ALA A 173 10.38 -2.50 23.55
C ALA A 173 11.82 -2.72 23.04
N ARG A 174 12.00 -3.05 21.74
CA ARG A 174 13.34 -3.16 21.15
C ARG A 174 13.96 -1.77 20.98
N PRO A 175 15.29 -1.66 21.19
CA PRO A 175 16.04 -0.42 20.94
C PRO A 175 15.77 0.13 19.51
N PRO A 176 15.81 1.46 19.31
CA PRO A 176 15.55 2.09 18.01
C PRO A 176 16.38 1.48 16.86
N TYR A 177 17.67 1.22 17.09
CA TYR A 177 18.54 0.65 16.06
C TYR A 177 18.11 -0.77 15.65
N GLN A 178 17.64 -1.61 16.59
CA GLN A 178 17.18 -2.96 16.26
C GLN A 178 15.91 -2.94 15.43
N ARG A 179 14.97 -2.09 15.79
CA ARG A 179 13.73 -1.88 15.02
C ARG A 179 14.05 -1.47 13.59
N ASN A 180 14.92 -0.49 13.41
CA ASN A 180 15.34 -0.01 12.10
C ASN A 180 16.09 -1.06 11.29
N ASP A 181 16.98 -1.82 11.93
CA ASP A 181 17.78 -2.86 11.28
C ASP A 181 16.90 -4.02 10.80
N TYR A 182 15.86 -4.44 11.56
CA TYR A 182 14.87 -5.42 11.11
C TYR A 182 14.19 -4.96 9.81
N ILE A 183 13.70 -3.73 9.79
CA ILE A 183 13.01 -3.21 8.60
C ILE A 183 13.97 -3.14 7.41
N GLY A 184 15.16 -2.57 7.60
CA GLY A 184 16.15 -2.50 6.54
C GLY A 184 16.61 -3.88 6.05
N TRP A 185 16.68 -4.88 6.92
CA TRP A 185 17.04 -6.23 6.54
C TRP A 185 15.94 -6.95 5.77
N ILE A 186 14.70 -6.82 6.21
CA ILE A 186 13.52 -7.39 5.54
C ILE A 186 13.38 -6.76 4.14
N THR A 187 13.37 -5.44 4.04
CA THR A 187 13.11 -4.71 2.79
C THR A 187 14.19 -4.88 1.74
N ARG A 188 15.44 -5.10 2.13
CA ARG A 188 16.56 -5.39 1.21
C ARG A 188 16.51 -6.80 0.60
N GLY A 189 15.57 -7.65 0.99
CA GLY A 189 15.35 -8.95 0.36
C GLY A 189 14.89 -8.78 -1.09
N ARG A 190 15.69 -9.23 -2.07
CA ARG A 190 15.34 -9.10 -3.49
C ARG A 190 14.16 -9.98 -3.91
N ARG A 191 14.04 -11.17 -3.32
CA ARG A 191 12.96 -12.14 -3.59
C ARG A 191 11.90 -12.06 -2.51
N GLU A 192 10.63 -12.23 -2.89
CA GLU A 192 9.50 -12.26 -1.96
C GLU A 192 9.68 -13.31 -0.87
N GLU A 193 10.09 -14.52 -1.23
CA GLU A 193 10.38 -15.61 -0.30
C GLU A 193 11.42 -15.22 0.76
N THR A 194 12.44 -14.45 0.34
CA THR A 194 13.48 -13.96 1.25
C THR A 194 12.92 -12.93 2.23
N ARG A 195 12.06 -12.02 1.76
CA ARG A 195 11.40 -11.03 2.61
C ARG A 195 10.49 -11.71 3.62
N GLN A 196 9.69 -12.68 3.16
CA GLN A 196 8.79 -13.43 4.02
C GLN A 196 9.55 -14.25 5.08
N LYS A 197 10.64 -14.92 4.70
CA LYS A 197 11.49 -15.66 5.64
C LYS A 197 12.05 -14.74 6.73
N ARG A 198 12.55 -13.57 6.34
CA ARG A 198 13.11 -12.58 7.27
C ARG A 198 12.04 -11.99 8.19
N LEU A 199 10.85 -11.72 7.65
CA LEU A 199 9.71 -11.27 8.43
C LEU A 199 9.30 -12.30 9.47
N ASN A 200 9.13 -13.55 9.08
CA ASN A 200 8.78 -14.63 9.99
C ASN A 200 9.84 -14.78 11.10
N GLN A 201 11.12 -14.73 10.75
CA GLN A 201 12.19 -14.76 11.75
C GLN A 201 12.08 -13.61 12.74
N MET A 202 11.84 -12.36 12.29
CA MET A 202 11.63 -11.22 13.19
C MET A 202 10.45 -11.48 14.14
N LEU A 203 9.31 -11.97 13.62
CA LEU A 203 8.13 -12.25 14.43
C LEU A 203 8.39 -13.33 15.49
N ASP A 204 9.13 -14.38 15.14
CA ASP A 204 9.51 -15.46 16.07
C ASP A 204 10.48 -14.95 17.14
N GLU A 205 11.47 -14.15 16.78
CA GLU A 205 12.39 -13.52 17.71
C GLU A 205 11.68 -12.54 18.66
N LEU A 206 10.64 -11.85 18.19
CA LEU A 206 9.81 -11.00 19.04
C LEU A 206 8.92 -11.82 19.99
N ARG A 207 8.43 -13.01 19.57
CA ARG A 207 7.68 -13.93 20.43
C ARG A 207 8.55 -14.55 21.51
N GLY A 208 9.76 -14.98 21.14
CA GLY A 208 10.74 -15.54 22.09
C GLY A 208 11.28 -14.51 23.05
N GLY A 209 11.62 -13.33 22.55
CA GLY A 209 12.15 -12.21 23.32
C GLY A 209 13.64 -12.28 23.59
N ASP A 210 14.30 -13.39 23.32
CA ASP A 210 15.67 -13.75 23.68
C ASP A 210 16.65 -13.74 22.50
N ALA A 211 16.19 -13.40 21.30
CA ALA A 211 17.01 -13.34 20.10
C ALA A 211 16.84 -12.02 19.32
N TYR A 212 17.87 -11.65 18.57
CA TYR A 212 17.90 -10.53 17.63
C TYR A 212 18.76 -10.87 16.42
N MET A 213 18.15 -10.97 15.24
CA MET A 213 18.81 -11.31 13.97
C MET A 213 19.65 -12.61 14.06
N GLY A 214 19.10 -13.62 14.73
CA GLY A 214 19.76 -14.92 14.95
C GLY A 214 20.80 -14.94 16.05
N MET A 215 21.02 -13.83 16.76
CA MET A 215 21.95 -13.72 17.87
C MET A 215 21.21 -13.72 19.21
N PRO A 216 21.79 -14.27 20.28
CA PRO A 216 21.23 -14.14 21.63
C PRO A 216 21.06 -12.66 22.00
N TYR A 217 19.92 -12.34 22.59
CA TYR A 217 19.58 -10.99 23.03
C TYR A 217 18.94 -11.03 24.42
N THR A 218 19.46 -10.24 25.33
CA THR A 218 18.84 -10.01 26.64
C THR A 218 18.35 -8.57 26.69
N ALA A 219 17.06 -8.38 26.88
CA ALA A 219 16.48 -7.05 27.07
C ALA A 219 17.12 -6.42 28.33
N LYS A 220 17.69 -5.22 28.20
CA LYS A 220 18.07 -4.44 29.38
C LYS A 220 16.77 -4.08 30.10
N GLU A 221 16.62 -4.48 31.34
CA GLU A 221 15.54 -4.02 32.19
C GLU A 221 15.49 -2.49 32.15
N ALA A 222 14.31 -1.94 31.83
CA ALA A 222 14.09 -0.50 31.92
C ALA A 222 14.28 -0.11 33.38
N THR A 223 15.41 0.53 33.69
CA THR A 223 15.63 1.12 35.00
C THR A 223 14.47 2.10 35.24
N ARG A 224 13.54 1.71 36.10
CA ARG A 224 12.52 2.63 36.63
C ARG A 224 13.26 3.68 37.44
N ASN A 225 13.37 4.87 36.94
CA ASN A 225 13.56 6.08 37.72
C ASN A 225 12.25 6.85 37.74
#